data_7ad8963e8b2582c383f96daba71918e6
#
_entry.id   7ad8963e8b2582c383f96daba71918e6
#
_cell.length_a   1.000
_cell.length_b   1.000
_cell.length_c   1.000
_cell.angle_alpha   90.00
_cell.angle_beta   90.00
_cell.angle_gamma   90.00
#
_symmetry.space_group_name_H-M   'P 1'
#
loop_
_entity.id
_entity.type
_entity.pdbx_description
1 polymer ?
#
loop_
_entity_poly.entity_id
_entity_poly.type
_entity_poly.pdbx_seq_one_letter_code
_entity_poly.pdbx_strand_id
1 'polypeptide(L)'
;MKAKRISDAAPESGRQNRKPGKTRLDVAIVERGLAPSRERAQAILLAGNVLVNGQKMEKPGTQIAADASLEIIGEALPYVSRGGLKLEGALEDFQISPRNKICLDVGSSTGGFTDCLLQNGASRVFAVDVSADQLDWKLRQDPRVTSIERNARYLRPYDIPERPAVITMDVSFISVAKVLPAIVPVAAPGTDFVILIKPQFELEKGEIGKGGIVRDAALHQKAIDRVQSAAAACSLELLGISPSRVPGTEGNQEFFLHARARV
;
A
#
# COMPACT_ATOMS: atom_id res chain seq x y z
N MET A 1 10.86 13.11 -20.22
CA MET A 1 10.18 14.12 -19.40
C MET A 1 11.14 14.58 -18.30
N LYS A 2 11.26 15.89 -18.03
CA LYS A 2 12.20 16.39 -17.02
C LYS A 2 11.55 16.24 -15.62
N ALA A 3 12.19 15.50 -14.73
CA ALA A 3 11.77 15.39 -13.33
C ALA A 3 11.65 16.78 -12.70
N LYS A 4 10.53 17.05 -12.06
CA LYS A 4 10.26 18.32 -11.37
C LYS A 4 11.02 18.30 -10.05
N ARG A 5 12.02 19.18 -9.91
CA ARG A 5 12.71 19.40 -8.64
C ARG A 5 11.99 20.52 -7.89
N ILE A 6 11.58 20.26 -6.68
CA ILE A 6 11.07 21.27 -5.75
C ILE A 6 12.13 21.40 -4.66
N SER A 7 12.75 22.59 -4.56
CA SER A 7 13.76 22.91 -3.55
C SER A 7 13.25 24.04 -2.67
N ASP A 8 13.56 23.98 -1.39
CA ASP A 8 13.36 25.06 -0.44
C ASP A 8 14.66 25.83 -0.26
N ALA A 9 14.64 27.13 -0.51
CA ALA A 9 15.74 28.04 -0.17
C ALA A 9 15.58 28.42 1.32
N ALA A 10 16.60 28.18 2.12
CA ALA A 10 16.62 28.55 3.52
C ALA A 10 16.30 30.06 3.69
N PRO A 11 15.44 30.44 4.65
CA PRO A 11 15.17 31.85 4.92
C PRO A 11 16.43 32.53 5.45
N GLU A 12 16.82 33.63 4.81
CA GLU A 12 17.85 34.53 5.33
C GLU A 12 17.33 35.21 6.60
N SER A 13 17.69 34.69 7.77
CA SER A 13 17.46 35.34 9.05
C SER A 13 18.74 35.47 9.85
N GLY A 14 18.93 36.66 10.39
CA GLY A 14 20.10 37.19 11.06
C GLY A 14 20.81 36.25 12.04
N ARG A 15 22.13 36.27 11.97
CA ARG A 15 23.08 35.55 12.80
C ARG A 15 22.85 35.78 14.29
N GLN A 16 22.22 34.84 14.97
CA GLN A 16 22.46 34.55 16.37
C GLN A 16 23.03 33.13 16.46
N ASN A 17 24.21 33.02 17.07
CA ASN A 17 25.02 31.80 17.19
C ASN A 17 24.41 30.83 18.21
N ARG A 18 23.23 30.28 17.88
CA ARG A 18 22.61 29.11 18.55
C ARG A 18 22.87 27.89 17.70
N LYS A 19 23.45 26.81 18.26
CA LYS A 19 23.53 25.50 17.58
C LYS A 19 22.14 25.19 17.03
N PRO A 20 22.00 24.96 15.73
CA PRO A 20 20.70 24.66 15.15
C PRO A 20 20.11 23.44 15.86
N GLY A 21 18.87 23.55 16.34
CA GLY A 21 18.16 22.45 16.97
C GLY A 21 18.08 21.27 16.00
N LYS A 22 18.03 20.04 16.53
CA LYS A 22 17.77 18.86 15.70
C LYS A 22 16.27 18.64 15.65
N THR A 23 15.75 18.33 14.47
CA THR A 23 14.35 17.93 14.26
C THR A 23 14.28 16.62 13.48
N ARG A 24 13.21 15.88 13.66
CA ARG A 24 12.99 14.65 12.89
C ARG A 24 12.72 15.00 11.43
N LEU A 25 13.23 14.20 10.52
CA LEU A 25 13.14 14.44 9.08
C LEU A 25 11.68 14.43 8.59
N ASP A 26 10.84 13.50 9.07
CA ASP A 26 9.42 13.45 8.74
C ASP A 26 8.66 14.71 9.21
N VAL A 27 9.03 15.27 10.35
CA VAL A 27 8.46 16.51 10.88
C VAL A 27 8.94 17.72 10.08
N ALA A 28 10.26 17.81 9.83
CA ALA A 28 10.84 18.92 9.06
C ALA A 28 10.26 19.05 7.65
N ILE A 29 9.97 17.93 6.98
CA ILE A 29 9.33 17.92 5.65
C ILE A 29 7.96 18.58 5.70
N VAL A 30 7.15 18.29 6.73
CA VAL A 30 5.81 18.88 6.88
C VAL A 30 5.90 20.35 7.27
N GLU A 31 6.73 20.70 8.26
CA GLU A 31 6.92 22.09 8.73
C GLU A 31 7.39 23.03 7.61
N ARG A 32 8.13 22.51 6.62
CA ARG A 32 8.57 23.28 5.45
C ARG A 32 7.60 23.22 4.27
N GLY A 33 6.41 22.63 4.44
CA GLY A 33 5.39 22.57 3.40
C GLY A 33 5.73 21.63 2.23
N LEU A 34 6.74 20.78 2.37
CA LEU A 34 7.15 19.81 1.34
C LEU A 34 6.25 18.57 1.28
N ALA A 35 5.47 18.33 2.33
CA ALA A 35 4.40 17.33 2.34
C ALA A 35 3.21 17.85 3.18
N PRO A 36 1.97 17.47 2.83
CA PRO A 36 0.77 17.95 3.52
C PRO A 36 0.56 17.29 4.89
N SER A 37 1.14 16.12 5.14
CA SER A 37 1.03 15.41 6.41
C SER A 37 2.30 14.61 6.70
N ARG A 38 2.42 14.16 7.95
CA ARG A 38 3.57 13.37 8.40
C ARG A 38 3.60 11.98 7.77
N GLU A 39 2.44 11.38 7.57
CA GLU A 39 2.26 10.10 6.87
C GLU A 39 2.75 10.23 5.42
N ARG A 40 2.39 11.34 4.76
CA ARG A 40 2.86 11.61 3.40
C ARG A 40 4.38 11.83 3.35
N ALA A 41 4.94 12.56 4.31
CA ALA A 41 6.39 12.74 4.45
C ALA A 41 7.10 11.38 4.62
N GLN A 42 6.55 10.49 5.44
CA GLN A 42 7.09 9.15 5.63
C GLN A 42 7.01 8.31 4.36
N ALA A 43 5.91 8.38 3.61
CA ALA A 43 5.76 7.68 2.33
C ALA A 43 6.80 8.15 1.30
N ILE A 44 7.04 9.46 1.20
CA ILE A 44 8.06 10.05 0.30
C ILE A 44 9.47 9.62 0.71
N LEU A 45 9.76 9.57 2.01
CA LEU A 45 11.05 9.11 2.54
C LEU A 45 11.29 7.64 2.26
N LEU A 46 10.32 6.77 2.55
CA LEU A 46 10.41 5.34 2.29
C LEU A 46 10.51 5.02 0.80
N ALA A 47 9.98 5.89 -0.07
CA ALA A 47 10.17 5.80 -1.51
C ALA A 47 11.59 6.22 -1.96
N GLY A 48 12.42 6.75 -1.03
CA GLY A 48 13.76 7.24 -1.34
C GLY A 48 13.78 8.53 -2.15
N ASN A 49 12.73 9.33 -2.06
CA ASN A 49 12.55 10.55 -2.85
C ASN A 49 12.94 11.82 -2.08
N VAL A 50 13.76 11.71 -1.02
CA VAL A 50 14.22 12.86 -0.22
C VAL A 50 15.73 12.92 -0.21
N LEU A 51 16.28 14.10 -0.52
CA LEU A 51 17.67 14.43 -0.29
C LEU A 51 17.78 15.38 0.91
N VAL A 52 18.73 15.10 1.81
CA VAL A 52 19.15 15.96 2.89
C VAL A 52 20.59 16.37 2.62
N ASN A 53 20.84 17.64 2.40
CA ASN A 53 22.17 18.16 2.00
C ASN A 53 22.75 17.40 0.78
N GLY A 54 21.89 17.07 -0.19
CA GLY A 54 22.27 16.32 -1.40
C GLY A 54 22.43 14.81 -1.21
N GLN A 55 22.26 14.27 0.00
CA GLN A 55 22.34 12.84 0.28
C GLN A 55 20.94 12.20 0.42
N LYS A 56 20.74 11.05 -0.21
CA LYS A 56 19.47 10.31 -0.15
C LYS A 56 19.19 9.81 1.27
N MET A 57 17.99 10.07 1.78
CA MET A 57 17.53 9.63 3.09
C MET A 57 16.19 8.91 2.98
N GLU A 58 16.09 7.75 3.67
CA GLU A 58 14.92 6.88 3.61
C GLU A 58 14.27 6.64 4.98
N LYS A 59 14.94 7.05 6.08
CA LYS A 59 14.46 6.79 7.45
C LYS A 59 13.72 8.01 8.00
N PRO A 60 12.39 7.93 8.24
CA PRO A 60 11.59 9.07 8.73
C PRO A 60 12.06 9.64 10.06
N GLY A 61 12.52 8.77 10.97
CA GLY A 61 12.98 9.17 12.31
C GLY A 61 14.37 9.81 12.37
N THR A 62 15.07 9.94 11.24
CA THR A 62 16.41 10.53 11.19
C THR A 62 16.38 11.97 11.75
N GLN A 63 17.34 12.27 12.67
CA GLN A 63 17.50 13.61 13.20
C GLN A 63 18.39 14.44 12.26
N ILE A 64 17.86 15.55 11.78
CA ILE A 64 18.59 16.49 10.91
C ILE A 64 18.77 17.84 11.60
N ALA A 65 19.75 18.63 11.17
CA ALA A 65 19.90 20.00 11.60
C ALA A 65 18.74 20.86 11.08
N ALA A 66 18.28 21.83 11.86
CA ALA A 66 17.13 22.67 11.49
C ALA A 66 17.37 23.48 10.20
N ASP A 67 18.61 23.73 9.84
CA ASP A 67 19.07 24.43 8.64
C ASP A 67 19.51 23.49 7.49
N ALA A 68 19.36 22.16 7.65
CA ALA A 68 19.68 21.21 6.60
C ALA A 68 18.82 21.47 5.35
N SER A 69 19.44 21.48 4.17
CA SER A 69 18.70 21.57 2.90
C SER A 69 17.87 20.31 2.69
N LEU A 70 16.58 20.49 2.36
CA LEU A 70 15.69 19.41 1.99
C LEU A 70 15.27 19.57 0.53
N GLU A 71 15.38 18.49 -0.23
CA GLU A 71 14.93 18.44 -1.62
C GLU A 71 14.11 17.16 -1.82
N ILE A 72 12.90 17.31 -2.37
CA ILE A 72 12.12 16.16 -2.84
C ILE A 72 12.48 15.92 -4.28
N ILE A 73 12.98 14.71 -4.57
CA ILE A 73 13.37 14.27 -5.90
C ILE A 73 12.36 13.25 -6.43
N GLY A 74 12.13 13.26 -7.75
CA GLY A 74 11.21 12.35 -8.41
C GLY A 74 9.81 12.96 -8.60
N GLU A 75 8.96 12.20 -9.28
CA GLU A 75 7.56 12.58 -9.46
C GLU A 75 6.80 12.36 -8.15
N ALA A 76 5.86 13.26 -7.85
CA ALA A 76 4.94 13.05 -6.73
C ALA A 76 4.19 11.74 -6.96
N LEU A 77 4.16 10.86 -5.96
CA LEU A 77 3.37 9.63 -6.07
C LEU A 77 1.92 10.00 -6.42
N PRO A 78 1.34 9.42 -7.47
CA PRO A 78 -0.04 9.70 -7.86
C PRO A 78 -1.05 9.27 -6.78
N TYR A 79 -0.66 8.36 -5.90
CA TYR A 79 -1.45 7.80 -4.82
C TYR A 79 -0.89 8.17 -3.44
N VAL A 80 -1.71 8.02 -2.40
CA VAL A 80 -1.31 8.30 -1.01
C VAL A 80 -0.13 7.44 -0.54
N SER A 81 0.09 6.27 -1.16
CA SER A 81 1.25 5.41 -0.91
C SER A 81 1.66 4.62 -2.16
N ARG A 82 2.85 3.97 -2.11
CA ARG A 82 3.35 3.08 -3.17
C ARG A 82 2.43 1.88 -3.46
N GLY A 83 1.56 1.53 -2.50
CA GLY A 83 0.55 0.49 -2.70
C GLY A 83 -0.31 0.76 -3.93
N GLY A 84 -0.71 2.03 -4.15
CA GLY A 84 -1.49 2.40 -5.31
C GLY A 84 -0.85 2.03 -6.66
N LEU A 85 0.46 2.25 -6.79
CA LEU A 85 1.21 1.84 -8.01
C LEU A 85 1.25 0.31 -8.20
N LYS A 86 1.26 -0.46 -7.10
CA LYS A 86 1.18 -1.92 -7.19
C LYS A 86 -0.16 -2.35 -7.77
N LEU A 87 -1.25 -1.83 -7.19
CA LEU A 87 -2.60 -2.17 -7.64
C LEU A 87 -2.87 -1.69 -9.06
N GLU A 88 -2.43 -0.48 -9.42
CA GLU A 88 -2.57 0.05 -10.79
C GLU A 88 -2.00 -0.94 -11.82
N GLY A 89 -0.76 -1.41 -11.60
CA GLY A 89 -0.15 -2.41 -12.47
C GLY A 89 -0.94 -3.71 -12.56
N ALA A 90 -1.49 -4.19 -11.42
CA ALA A 90 -2.30 -5.40 -11.41
C ALA A 90 -3.64 -5.24 -12.14
N LEU A 91 -4.32 -4.08 -11.97
CA LEU A 91 -5.56 -3.78 -12.69
C LEU A 91 -5.35 -3.73 -14.20
N GLU A 92 -4.23 -3.16 -14.65
CA GLU A 92 -3.85 -3.16 -16.08
C GLU A 92 -3.55 -4.57 -16.58
N ASP A 93 -2.69 -5.33 -15.87
CA ASP A 93 -2.27 -6.68 -16.29
C ASP A 93 -3.45 -7.64 -16.40
N PHE A 94 -4.41 -7.53 -15.49
CA PHE A 94 -5.61 -8.39 -15.47
C PHE A 94 -6.81 -7.79 -16.21
N GLN A 95 -6.68 -6.58 -16.77
CA GLN A 95 -7.75 -5.87 -17.47
C GLN A 95 -9.02 -5.70 -16.60
N ILE A 96 -8.82 -5.44 -15.30
CA ILE A 96 -9.91 -5.22 -14.35
C ILE A 96 -10.19 -3.73 -14.25
N SER A 97 -11.45 -3.32 -14.47
CA SER A 97 -11.91 -1.95 -14.29
C SER A 97 -12.79 -1.83 -13.04
N PRO A 98 -12.40 -1.02 -12.05
CA PRO A 98 -13.26 -0.72 -10.90
C PRO A 98 -14.31 0.36 -11.20
N ARG A 99 -14.33 0.93 -12.40
CA ARG A 99 -15.23 2.02 -12.79
C ARG A 99 -16.70 1.68 -12.53
N ASN A 100 -17.36 2.58 -11.79
CA ASN A 100 -18.77 2.45 -11.37
C ASN A 100 -19.08 1.20 -10.54
N LYS A 101 -18.06 0.54 -9.98
CA LYS A 101 -18.20 -0.63 -9.13
C LYS A 101 -18.03 -0.28 -7.65
N ILE A 102 -18.68 -1.06 -6.80
CA ILE A 102 -18.43 -1.10 -5.37
C ILE A 102 -17.22 -2.00 -5.15
N CYS A 103 -16.25 -1.53 -4.38
CA CYS A 103 -15.01 -2.23 -4.11
C CYS A 103 -14.83 -2.46 -2.61
N LEU A 104 -14.09 -3.52 -2.26
CA LEU A 104 -13.63 -3.80 -0.90
C LEU A 104 -12.10 -3.85 -0.91
N ASP A 105 -11.46 -3.05 -0.06
CA ASP A 105 -10.02 -3.03 0.13
C ASP A 105 -9.67 -3.63 1.50
N VAL A 106 -9.09 -4.82 1.49
CA VAL A 106 -8.77 -5.61 2.69
C VAL A 106 -7.30 -5.43 3.05
N GLY A 107 -7.05 -4.81 4.20
CA GLY A 107 -5.72 -4.37 4.62
C GLY A 107 -5.40 -3.00 4.06
N SER A 108 -6.33 -2.05 4.20
CA SER A 108 -6.24 -0.74 3.54
C SER A 108 -5.06 0.11 4.02
N SER A 109 -4.62 -0.05 5.27
CA SER A 109 -3.50 0.70 5.86
C SER A 109 -3.62 2.21 5.57
N THR A 110 -2.60 2.83 4.95
CA THR A 110 -2.65 4.25 4.54
C THR A 110 -3.59 4.55 3.38
N GLY A 111 -4.15 3.53 2.73
CA GLY A 111 -5.14 3.70 1.66
C GLY A 111 -4.60 3.72 0.23
N GLY A 112 -3.40 3.17 0.00
CA GLY A 112 -2.84 3.14 -1.35
C GLY A 112 -3.73 2.45 -2.37
N PHE A 113 -4.27 1.28 -2.03
CA PHE A 113 -5.20 0.56 -2.89
C PHE A 113 -6.55 1.27 -2.98
N THR A 114 -7.09 1.74 -1.87
CA THR A 114 -8.31 2.56 -1.82
C THR A 114 -8.22 3.77 -2.76
N ASP A 115 -7.12 4.55 -2.71
CA ASP A 115 -6.90 5.71 -3.57
C ASP A 115 -6.82 5.31 -5.06
N CYS A 116 -6.13 4.20 -5.36
CA CYS A 116 -6.06 3.66 -6.71
C CYS A 116 -7.44 3.27 -7.25
N LEU A 117 -8.26 2.57 -6.46
CA LEU A 117 -9.61 2.20 -6.84
C LEU A 117 -10.48 3.43 -7.14
N LEU A 118 -10.42 4.46 -6.28
CA LEU A 118 -11.18 5.71 -6.44
C LEU A 118 -10.76 6.50 -7.68
N GLN A 119 -9.44 6.61 -7.94
CA GLN A 119 -8.92 7.31 -9.12
C GLN A 119 -9.25 6.56 -10.42
N ASN A 120 -9.40 5.23 -10.36
CA ASN A 120 -9.89 4.41 -11.48
C ASN A 120 -11.43 4.35 -11.56
N GLY A 121 -12.13 5.19 -10.80
CA GLY A 121 -13.56 5.43 -10.95
C GLY A 121 -14.47 4.51 -10.14
N ALA A 122 -13.98 3.86 -9.08
CA ALA A 122 -14.84 3.14 -8.15
C ALA A 122 -15.95 4.05 -7.61
N SER A 123 -17.20 3.55 -7.58
CA SER A 123 -18.34 4.31 -7.06
C SER A 123 -18.33 4.36 -5.52
N ARG A 124 -17.81 3.32 -4.89
CA ARG A 124 -17.65 3.20 -3.43
C ARG A 124 -16.51 2.25 -3.10
N VAL A 125 -15.80 2.53 -2.01
CA VAL A 125 -14.78 1.65 -1.45
C VAL A 125 -15.02 1.44 0.04
N PHE A 126 -15.19 0.18 0.43
CA PHE A 126 -15.13 -0.23 1.83
C PHE A 126 -13.67 -0.55 2.16
N ALA A 127 -13.04 0.26 3.01
CA ALA A 127 -11.65 0.10 3.42
C ALA A 127 -11.59 -0.58 4.79
N VAL A 128 -11.11 -1.82 4.82
CA VAL A 128 -11.05 -2.65 6.04
C VAL A 128 -9.61 -2.76 6.53
N ASP A 129 -9.37 -2.37 7.77
CA ASP A 129 -8.09 -2.55 8.48
C ASP A 129 -8.32 -2.73 9.98
N VAL A 130 -7.31 -3.22 10.69
CA VAL A 130 -7.31 -3.33 12.16
C VAL A 130 -7.21 -1.98 12.86
N SER A 131 -6.82 -0.93 12.14
CA SER A 131 -6.70 0.44 12.63
C SER A 131 -7.19 1.42 11.56
N ALA A 132 -8.39 1.93 11.73
CA ALA A 132 -9.01 2.90 10.83
C ALA A 132 -8.26 4.23 10.75
N ASP A 133 -7.53 4.58 11.82
CA ASP A 133 -6.78 5.84 11.91
C ASP A 133 -5.56 5.91 10.97
N GLN A 134 -5.11 4.77 10.44
CA GLN A 134 -4.01 4.73 9.49
C GLN A 134 -4.38 5.26 8.11
N LEU A 135 -5.68 5.23 7.76
CA LEU A 135 -6.14 5.70 6.45
C LEU A 135 -5.87 7.19 6.29
N ASP A 136 -5.28 7.58 5.17
CA ASP A 136 -4.95 8.99 4.86
C ASP A 136 -6.18 9.88 5.06
N TRP A 137 -5.95 11.06 5.65
CA TRP A 137 -7.02 12.02 5.96
C TRP A 137 -7.89 12.36 4.74
N LYS A 138 -7.28 12.54 3.58
CA LYS A 138 -7.98 12.82 2.31
C LYS A 138 -9.00 11.73 1.98
N LEU A 139 -8.64 10.46 2.20
CA LEU A 139 -9.52 9.32 1.92
C LEU A 139 -10.63 9.20 2.97
N ARG A 140 -10.34 9.51 4.23
CA ARG A 140 -11.35 9.54 5.29
C ARG A 140 -12.43 10.60 5.08
N GLN A 141 -12.12 11.67 4.32
CA GLN A 141 -13.07 12.72 3.98
C GLN A 141 -13.81 12.47 2.64
N ASP A 142 -13.40 11.49 1.85
CA ASP A 142 -14.07 11.18 0.58
C ASP A 142 -15.40 10.45 0.86
N PRO A 143 -16.57 11.01 0.41
CA PRO A 143 -17.87 10.41 0.67
C PRO A 143 -18.07 9.02 0.05
N ARG A 144 -17.21 8.63 -0.88
CA ARG A 144 -17.21 7.30 -1.48
C ARG A 144 -16.50 6.25 -0.63
N VAL A 145 -15.78 6.65 0.42
CA VAL A 145 -15.01 5.75 1.28
C VAL A 145 -15.78 5.50 2.58
N THR A 146 -15.87 4.23 2.94
CA THR A 146 -16.33 3.79 4.26
C THR A 146 -15.22 3.03 4.93
N SER A 147 -14.61 3.61 5.95
CA SER A 147 -13.58 2.94 6.75
C SER A 147 -14.23 2.01 7.77
N ILE A 148 -13.75 0.76 7.83
CA ILE A 148 -14.25 -0.29 8.72
C ILE A 148 -13.08 -0.82 9.55
N GLU A 149 -13.06 -0.50 10.83
CA GLU A 149 -12.07 -1.03 11.76
C GLU A 149 -12.44 -2.47 12.15
N ARG A 150 -11.74 -3.41 11.53
CA ARG A 150 -11.99 -4.83 11.71
C ARG A 150 -10.76 -5.66 11.36
N ASN A 151 -10.52 -6.71 12.14
CA ASN A 151 -9.58 -7.72 11.70
C ASN A 151 -10.22 -8.56 10.58
N ALA A 152 -9.61 -8.51 9.39
CA ALA A 152 -10.11 -9.15 8.17
C ALA A 152 -10.36 -10.66 8.33
N ARG A 153 -9.62 -11.34 9.22
CA ARG A 153 -9.82 -12.77 9.53
C ARG A 153 -11.22 -13.07 10.13
N TYR A 154 -11.86 -12.07 10.70
CA TYR A 154 -13.17 -12.21 11.37
C TYR A 154 -14.24 -11.37 10.70
N LEU A 155 -13.99 -10.91 9.46
CA LEU A 155 -14.99 -10.18 8.68
C LEU A 155 -16.19 -11.10 8.37
N ARG A 156 -17.36 -10.51 8.38
CA ARG A 156 -18.62 -11.24 8.12
C ARG A 156 -19.41 -10.49 7.05
N PRO A 157 -20.30 -11.17 6.29
CA PRO A 157 -21.09 -10.53 5.23
C PRO A 157 -21.88 -9.29 5.68
N TYR A 158 -22.37 -9.27 6.90
CA TYR A 158 -23.14 -8.14 7.43
C TYR A 158 -22.28 -6.95 7.89
N ASP A 159 -20.96 -7.12 7.99
CA ASP A 159 -20.03 -6.01 8.27
C ASP A 159 -19.87 -5.11 7.03
N ILE A 160 -20.20 -5.61 5.83
CA ILE A 160 -20.12 -4.90 4.55
C ILE A 160 -21.54 -4.65 4.04
N PRO A 161 -22.01 -3.39 4.04
CA PRO A 161 -23.40 -3.06 3.72
C PRO A 161 -23.83 -3.44 2.30
N GLU A 162 -22.91 -3.42 1.35
CA GLU A 162 -23.18 -3.70 -0.06
C GLU A 162 -22.15 -4.67 -0.63
N ARG A 163 -22.57 -5.63 -1.43
CA ARG A 163 -21.68 -6.63 -2.00
C ARG A 163 -20.71 -6.00 -3.01
N PRO A 164 -19.40 -6.16 -2.83
CA PRO A 164 -18.40 -5.63 -3.76
C PRO A 164 -18.35 -6.45 -5.05
N ALA A 165 -18.08 -5.77 -6.15
CA ALA A 165 -17.79 -6.38 -7.45
C ALA A 165 -16.28 -6.56 -7.69
N VAL A 166 -15.45 -5.85 -6.91
CA VAL A 166 -13.98 -6.01 -6.90
C VAL A 166 -13.52 -6.04 -5.44
N ILE A 167 -12.70 -7.02 -5.09
CA ILE A 167 -12.07 -7.16 -3.78
C ILE A 167 -10.56 -7.13 -3.97
N THR A 168 -9.89 -6.17 -3.34
CA THR A 168 -8.43 -6.10 -3.27
C THR A 168 -7.96 -6.58 -1.89
N MET A 169 -6.82 -7.25 -1.83
CA MET A 169 -6.26 -7.75 -0.58
C MET A 169 -4.76 -7.45 -0.50
N ASP A 170 -4.37 -6.65 0.50
CA ASP A 170 -2.96 -6.35 0.84
C ASP A 170 -2.73 -6.55 2.34
N VAL A 171 -2.72 -7.80 2.79
CA VAL A 171 -2.52 -8.14 4.21
C VAL A 171 -1.06 -8.37 4.55
N SER A 172 -0.66 -7.99 5.77
CA SER A 172 0.70 -8.15 6.28
C SER A 172 0.72 -8.93 7.59
N PHE A 173 1.82 -9.62 7.85
CA PHE A 173 2.05 -10.42 9.07
C PHE A 173 1.09 -11.60 9.26
N ILE A 174 0.35 -11.96 8.24
CA ILE A 174 -0.58 -13.09 8.17
C ILE A 174 -0.60 -13.65 6.75
N SER A 175 -0.72 -14.97 6.63
CA SER A 175 -0.93 -15.61 5.32
C SER A 175 -2.33 -15.29 4.80
N VAL A 176 -2.43 -14.97 3.50
CA VAL A 176 -3.70 -14.79 2.77
C VAL A 176 -4.62 -15.99 2.96
N ALA A 177 -4.07 -17.21 2.99
CA ALA A 177 -4.84 -18.44 3.18
C ALA A 177 -5.69 -18.46 4.48
N LYS A 178 -5.27 -17.70 5.51
CA LYS A 178 -6.01 -17.59 6.78
C LYS A 178 -7.10 -16.53 6.76
N VAL A 179 -7.08 -15.64 5.78
CA VAL A 179 -8.02 -14.51 5.65
C VAL A 179 -9.10 -14.81 4.62
N LEU A 180 -8.77 -15.46 3.51
CA LEU A 180 -9.70 -15.81 2.43
C LEU A 180 -11.03 -16.42 2.87
N PRO A 181 -11.08 -17.39 3.83
CA PRO A 181 -12.34 -17.99 4.27
C PRO A 181 -13.34 -16.99 4.86
N ALA A 182 -12.87 -15.85 5.41
CA ALA A 182 -13.74 -14.81 5.93
C ALA A 182 -14.16 -13.81 4.84
N ILE A 183 -13.34 -13.64 3.79
CA ILE A 183 -13.58 -12.64 2.75
C ILE A 183 -14.49 -13.21 1.64
N VAL A 184 -14.31 -14.47 1.24
CA VAL A 184 -15.08 -15.05 0.12
C VAL A 184 -16.59 -14.97 0.34
N PRO A 185 -17.17 -15.21 1.54
CA PRO A 185 -18.61 -15.07 1.76
C PRO A 185 -19.16 -13.63 1.59
N VAL A 186 -18.28 -12.60 1.61
CA VAL A 186 -18.68 -11.20 1.39
C VAL A 186 -18.94 -10.92 -0.10
N ALA A 187 -18.31 -11.70 -0.98
CA ALA A 187 -18.41 -11.54 -2.42
C ALA A 187 -19.79 -11.92 -2.98
N ALA A 188 -20.14 -11.32 -4.11
CA ALA A 188 -21.20 -11.84 -4.99
C ALA A 188 -20.60 -12.80 -6.02
N PRO A 189 -21.42 -13.66 -6.64
CA PRO A 189 -21.00 -14.38 -7.83
C PRO A 189 -20.44 -13.43 -8.90
N GLY A 190 -19.29 -13.80 -9.49
CA GLY A 190 -18.61 -12.97 -10.49
C GLY A 190 -17.72 -11.86 -9.93
N THR A 191 -17.62 -11.67 -8.61
CA THR A 191 -16.68 -10.72 -7.99
C THR A 191 -15.24 -11.06 -8.34
N ASP A 192 -14.50 -10.07 -8.84
CA ASP A 192 -13.05 -10.17 -9.09
C ASP A 192 -12.26 -9.98 -7.79
N PHE A 193 -11.30 -10.86 -7.55
CA PHE A 193 -10.34 -10.78 -6.45
C PHE A 193 -8.95 -10.43 -7.00
N VAL A 194 -8.33 -9.39 -6.48
CA VAL A 194 -6.95 -8.97 -6.77
C VAL A 194 -6.14 -9.09 -5.48
N ILE A 195 -5.41 -10.18 -5.34
CA ILE A 195 -4.79 -10.59 -4.09
C ILE A 195 -3.28 -10.41 -4.17
N LEU A 196 -2.69 -9.54 -3.34
CA LEU A 196 -1.25 -9.39 -3.25
C LEU A 196 -0.65 -10.52 -2.43
N ILE A 197 0.22 -11.31 -3.06
CA ILE A 197 0.98 -12.39 -2.46
C ILE A 197 2.32 -11.84 -2.02
N LYS A 198 2.60 -11.92 -0.74
CA LYS A 198 3.87 -11.52 -0.14
C LYS A 198 4.60 -12.79 0.32
N PRO A 199 5.62 -13.29 -0.40
CA PRO A 199 6.27 -14.56 -0.09
C PRO A 199 6.72 -14.69 1.36
N GLN A 200 7.23 -13.61 1.96
CA GLN A 200 7.68 -13.59 3.35
C GLN A 200 6.56 -13.83 4.38
N PHE A 201 5.29 -13.71 4.02
CA PHE A 201 4.16 -14.00 4.91
C PHE A 201 3.44 -15.32 4.57
N GLU A 202 3.79 -15.93 3.44
CA GLU A 202 3.24 -17.21 3.00
C GLU A 202 4.15 -18.41 3.33
N LEU A 203 5.45 -18.18 3.48
CA LEU A 203 6.43 -19.21 3.78
C LEU A 203 6.61 -19.42 5.29
N GLU A 204 7.24 -20.54 5.66
CA GLU A 204 7.60 -20.82 7.05
C GLU A 204 8.87 -20.05 7.45
N LYS A 205 9.01 -19.74 8.73
CA LYS A 205 10.15 -18.94 9.24
C LYS A 205 11.53 -19.51 8.86
N GLY A 206 11.65 -20.84 8.74
CA GLY A 206 12.91 -21.51 8.35
C GLY A 206 13.28 -21.36 6.87
N GLU A 207 12.33 -20.96 6.02
CA GLU A 207 12.54 -20.79 4.58
C GLU A 207 12.87 -19.33 4.20
N ILE A 208 12.65 -18.42 5.14
CA ILE A 208 12.84 -16.97 4.91
C ILE A 208 14.31 -16.63 5.21
N GLY A 209 14.98 -15.99 4.26
CA GLY A 209 16.36 -15.55 4.39
C GLY A 209 16.58 -14.47 5.46
N LYS A 210 17.85 -14.18 5.78
CA LYS A 210 18.19 -13.07 6.70
C LYS A 210 17.54 -11.77 6.24
N GLY A 211 16.94 -11.04 7.18
CA GLY A 211 16.25 -9.77 6.91
C GLY A 211 14.89 -9.91 6.28
N GLY A 212 14.27 -11.10 6.29
CA GLY A 212 12.90 -11.27 5.78
C GLY A 212 12.80 -11.30 4.24
N ILE A 213 13.93 -11.39 3.52
CA ILE A 213 13.94 -11.31 2.06
C ILE A 213 13.98 -12.71 1.45
N VAL A 214 13.02 -13.01 0.59
CA VAL A 214 12.93 -14.22 -0.22
C VAL A 214 13.49 -13.93 -1.61
N ARG A 215 14.58 -14.62 -2.01
CA ARG A 215 15.24 -14.42 -3.32
C ARG A 215 15.13 -15.63 -4.24
N ASP A 216 14.85 -16.79 -3.68
CA ASP A 216 14.78 -18.03 -4.43
C ASP A 216 13.46 -18.10 -5.20
N ALA A 217 13.56 -18.31 -6.52
CA ALA A 217 12.43 -18.46 -7.40
C ALA A 217 11.54 -19.67 -7.04
N ALA A 218 12.12 -20.76 -6.53
CA ALA A 218 11.37 -21.92 -6.08
C ALA A 218 10.51 -21.59 -4.84
N LEU A 219 11.02 -20.74 -3.94
CA LEU A 219 10.26 -20.26 -2.78
C LEU A 219 9.18 -19.26 -3.18
N HIS A 220 9.42 -18.41 -4.19
CA HIS A 220 8.36 -17.57 -4.76
C HIS A 220 7.24 -18.44 -5.31
N GLN A 221 7.56 -19.46 -6.11
CA GLN A 221 6.55 -20.37 -6.66
C GLN A 221 5.79 -21.10 -5.55
N LYS A 222 6.49 -21.59 -4.52
CA LYS A 222 5.84 -22.21 -3.35
C LYS A 222 4.84 -21.29 -2.65
N ALA A 223 5.17 -20.01 -2.50
CA ALA A 223 4.25 -19.02 -1.91
C ALA A 223 3.02 -18.78 -2.79
N ILE A 224 3.22 -18.71 -4.11
CA ILE A 224 2.14 -18.59 -5.10
C ILE A 224 1.22 -19.80 -5.03
N ASP A 225 1.77 -21.01 -5.10
CA ASP A 225 1.01 -22.28 -5.08
C ASP A 225 0.17 -22.42 -3.82
N ARG A 226 0.71 -21.97 -2.67
CA ARG A 226 0.00 -21.98 -1.40
C ARG A 226 -1.24 -21.08 -1.43
N VAL A 227 -1.11 -19.85 -1.95
CA VAL A 227 -2.23 -18.91 -2.04
C VAL A 227 -3.24 -19.38 -3.08
N GLN A 228 -2.80 -19.89 -4.23
CA GLN A 228 -3.68 -20.49 -5.26
C GLN A 228 -4.47 -21.67 -4.69
N SER A 229 -3.83 -22.58 -3.97
CA SER A 229 -4.49 -23.72 -3.33
C SER A 229 -5.54 -23.27 -2.32
N ALA A 230 -5.25 -22.25 -1.53
CA ALA A 230 -6.21 -21.69 -0.57
C ALA A 230 -7.40 -21.02 -1.28
N ALA A 231 -7.15 -20.29 -2.36
CA ALA A 231 -8.20 -19.66 -3.16
C ALA A 231 -9.11 -20.70 -3.83
N ALA A 232 -8.53 -21.75 -4.39
CA ALA A 232 -9.28 -22.88 -4.97
C ALA A 232 -10.12 -23.61 -3.91
N ALA A 233 -9.56 -23.84 -2.71
CA ALA A 233 -10.28 -24.45 -1.59
C ALA A 233 -11.47 -23.59 -1.11
N CYS A 234 -11.40 -22.27 -1.31
CA CYS A 234 -12.51 -21.34 -1.08
C CYS A 234 -13.45 -21.21 -2.30
N SER A 235 -13.36 -22.11 -3.27
CA SER A 235 -14.20 -22.13 -4.49
C SER A 235 -14.01 -20.91 -5.40
N LEU A 236 -12.87 -20.24 -5.36
CA LEU A 236 -12.52 -19.22 -6.33
C LEU A 236 -12.00 -19.87 -7.63
N GLU A 237 -12.35 -19.31 -8.77
CA GLU A 237 -11.75 -19.60 -10.06
C GLU A 237 -10.44 -18.82 -10.19
N LEU A 238 -9.33 -19.51 -10.47
CA LEU A 238 -8.02 -18.89 -10.66
C LEU A 238 -7.88 -18.43 -12.10
N LEU A 239 -7.61 -17.15 -12.34
CA LEU A 239 -7.57 -16.54 -13.66
C LEU A 239 -6.17 -16.13 -14.11
N GLY A 240 -5.27 -15.79 -13.19
CA GLY A 240 -3.90 -15.42 -13.55
C GLY A 240 -3.03 -15.02 -12.39
N ILE A 241 -1.72 -14.99 -12.66
CA ILE A 241 -0.67 -14.46 -11.76
C ILE A 241 0.12 -13.41 -12.52
N SER A 242 0.42 -12.29 -11.85
CA SER A 242 1.33 -11.26 -12.38
C SER A 242 2.33 -10.85 -11.29
N PRO A 243 3.61 -10.63 -11.60
CA PRO A 243 4.56 -10.06 -10.66
C PRO A 243 4.19 -8.59 -10.38
N SER A 244 4.29 -8.16 -9.13
CA SER A 244 4.13 -6.75 -8.80
C SER A 244 5.24 -5.93 -9.47
N ARG A 245 4.85 -4.86 -10.16
CA ARG A 245 5.77 -3.90 -10.82
C ARG A 245 6.57 -3.07 -9.80
N VAL A 246 6.09 -3.02 -8.56
CA VAL A 246 6.74 -2.30 -7.46
C VAL A 246 7.09 -3.29 -6.36
N PRO A 247 8.36 -3.36 -5.94
CA PRO A 247 8.78 -4.28 -4.89
C PRO A 247 8.19 -3.89 -3.53
N GLY A 248 8.15 -4.87 -2.62
CA GLY A 248 7.80 -4.66 -1.22
C GLY A 248 8.78 -3.72 -0.50
N THR A 249 8.42 -3.29 0.70
CA THR A 249 9.17 -2.27 1.48
C THR A 249 10.63 -2.68 1.75
N GLU A 250 10.90 -3.96 1.92
CA GLU A 250 12.25 -4.50 2.16
C GLU A 250 12.93 -5.02 0.89
N GLY A 251 12.30 -4.78 -0.28
CA GLY A 251 12.82 -5.21 -1.59
C GLY A 251 12.40 -6.63 -1.99
N ASN A 252 11.45 -7.24 -1.28
CA ASN A 252 10.86 -8.51 -1.70
C ASN A 252 10.13 -8.37 -3.03
N GLN A 253 10.31 -9.34 -3.93
CA GLN A 253 9.40 -9.51 -5.05
C GLN A 253 8.06 -9.99 -4.53
N GLU A 254 6.99 -9.32 -4.92
CA GLU A 254 5.61 -9.66 -4.61
C GLU A 254 4.87 -10.01 -5.89
N PHE A 255 3.73 -10.69 -5.77
CA PHE A 255 2.94 -11.15 -6.90
C PHE A 255 1.47 -10.84 -6.67
N PHE A 256 0.70 -10.73 -7.74
CA PHE A 256 -0.75 -10.65 -7.68
C PHE A 256 -1.39 -11.92 -8.21
N LEU A 257 -2.40 -12.41 -7.52
CA LEU A 257 -3.33 -13.41 -8.01
C LEU A 257 -4.63 -12.71 -8.41
N HIS A 258 -5.08 -12.94 -9.65
CA HIS A 258 -6.43 -12.69 -10.08
C HIS A 258 -7.25 -13.96 -9.92
N ALA A 259 -8.33 -13.86 -9.18
CA ALA A 259 -9.31 -14.94 -9.05
C ALA A 259 -10.73 -14.36 -9.10
N ARG A 260 -11.74 -15.22 -9.27
CA ARG A 260 -13.15 -14.81 -9.37
C ARG A 260 -14.04 -15.71 -8.54
N ALA A 261 -15.01 -15.12 -7.84
CA ALA A 261 -16.04 -15.88 -7.16
C ALA A 261 -16.90 -16.63 -8.18
N ARG A 262 -17.03 -17.95 -8.00
CA ARG A 262 -17.87 -18.77 -8.87
C ARG A 262 -19.35 -18.40 -8.71
N VAL A 263 -20.11 -18.60 -9.79
CA VAL A 263 -21.57 -18.43 -9.82
C VAL A 263 -22.24 -19.54 -9.04
#